data_02f8df021b70ed76f2e94d4ab3139909
#
_entry.id   02f8df021b70ed76f2e94d4ab3139909
#
_cell.length_a   1.000
_cell.length_b   1.000
_cell.length_c   1.000
_cell.angle_alpha   90.00
_cell.angle_beta   90.00
_cell.angle_gamma   90.00
#
_symmetry.space_group_name_H-M   'P 1'
#
loop_
_entity.id
_entity.type
_entity.pdbx_description
1 polymer ?
#
loop_
_entity_poly.entity_id
_entity_poly.type
_entity_poly.pdbx_seq_one_letter_code
_entity_poly.pdbx_strand_id
1 'polypeptide(L)'
;LKKVPANSYLIVLDVFGKDISSEELSAKIDKLTLSGQSHITFLIGGAFGLSEEVRKRADERISFSRMTFTHQMIRLLLVEQIYRAFKISRGEKYHW
;
A
#
# COMPACT_ATOMS: atom_id res chain seq x y z
N LEU A 1 7.91 13.36 -5.14
CA LEU A 1 6.80 13.71 -4.25
C LEU A 1 5.87 14.78 -4.78
N LYS A 2 6.28 15.47 -5.84
CA LYS A 2 5.42 16.50 -6.44
C LYS A 2 4.10 15.93 -6.96
N LYS A 3 4.08 14.64 -7.28
CA LYS A 3 2.88 13.98 -7.79
C LYS A 3 1.99 13.41 -6.70
N VAL A 4 2.42 13.46 -5.45
CA VAL A 4 1.62 12.99 -4.32
C VAL A 4 0.83 14.17 -3.76
N PRO A 5 -0.51 14.12 -3.82
CA PRO A 5 -1.31 15.22 -3.26
C PRO A 5 -1.03 15.40 -1.78
N ALA A 6 -0.97 16.65 -1.33
CA ALA A 6 -0.67 16.96 0.07
C ALA A 6 -1.69 16.39 1.04
N ASN A 7 -2.95 16.24 0.60
CA ASN A 7 -4.04 15.71 1.42
C ASN A 7 -4.22 14.20 1.28
N SER A 8 -3.30 13.53 0.59
CA SER A 8 -3.37 12.09 0.39
C SER A 8 -2.67 11.34 1.53
N TYR A 9 -3.25 10.21 1.91
CA TYR A 9 -2.59 9.29 2.83
C TYR A 9 -1.61 8.44 2.02
N LEU A 10 -0.32 8.58 2.30
CA LEU A 10 0.72 7.94 1.50
C LEU A 10 1.17 6.63 2.14
N ILE A 11 0.95 5.54 1.42
CA ILE A 11 1.42 4.21 1.81
C ILE A 11 2.56 3.83 0.87
N VAL A 12 3.74 3.57 1.42
CA VAL A 12 4.90 3.20 0.62
C VAL A 12 5.13 1.69 0.73
N LEU A 13 5.28 1.04 -0.43
CA LEU A 13 5.68 -0.36 -0.48
C LEU A 13 7.19 -0.44 -0.47
N ASP A 14 7.71 -1.08 0.57
CA ASP A 14 9.14 -1.13 0.81
C ASP A 14 9.46 -2.45 1.50
N VAL A 15 10.51 -3.14 1.07
CA VAL A 15 10.87 -4.44 1.63
C VAL A 15 11.17 -4.36 3.12
N PHE A 16 11.53 -3.19 3.63
CA PHE A 16 11.77 -2.97 5.05
C PHE A 16 10.55 -2.46 5.80
N GLY A 17 9.41 -2.34 5.10
CA GLY A 17 8.17 -1.96 5.75
C GLY A 17 7.59 -3.08 6.59
N LYS A 18 6.48 -2.78 7.26
CA LYS A 18 5.79 -3.77 8.07
C LYS A 18 5.11 -4.80 7.19
N ASP A 19 5.30 -6.08 7.49
CA ASP A 19 4.58 -7.15 6.79
C ASP A 19 3.09 -7.02 7.03
N ILE A 20 2.31 -7.28 5.99
CA ILE A 20 0.86 -7.11 6.07
C ILE A 20 0.18 -8.22 5.27
N SER A 21 -0.90 -8.75 5.83
CA SER A 21 -1.72 -9.73 5.13
C SER A 21 -2.76 -9.03 4.26
N SER A 22 -3.41 -9.80 3.38
CA SER A 22 -4.50 -9.25 2.56
C SER A 22 -5.65 -8.76 3.43
N GLU A 23 -5.96 -9.48 4.49
CA GLU A 23 -7.02 -9.09 5.42
C GLU A 23 -6.67 -7.81 6.17
N GLU A 24 -5.40 -7.66 6.56
CA GLU A 24 -4.94 -6.45 7.23
C GLU A 24 -4.99 -5.25 6.30
N LEU A 25 -4.63 -5.44 5.02
CA LEU A 25 -4.72 -4.37 4.05
C LEU A 25 -6.17 -3.94 3.86
N SER A 26 -7.08 -4.90 3.77
CA SER A 26 -8.50 -4.61 3.66
C SER A 26 -9.00 -3.79 4.85
N ALA A 27 -8.66 -4.21 6.07
CA ALA A 27 -9.07 -3.53 7.28
C ALA A 27 -8.50 -2.11 7.34
N LYS A 28 -7.26 -1.92 6.88
CA LYS A 28 -6.62 -0.63 6.86
C LYS A 28 -7.33 0.33 5.90
N ILE A 29 -7.65 -0.13 4.70
CA ILE A 29 -8.36 0.68 3.72
C ILE A 29 -9.74 1.07 4.25
N ASP A 30 -10.46 0.13 4.85
CA ASP A 30 -11.76 0.39 5.46
C ASP A 30 -11.66 1.45 6.55
N LYS A 31 -10.67 1.31 7.44
CA LYS A 31 -10.48 2.25 8.54
C LYS A 31 -10.20 3.66 8.03
N LEU A 32 -9.35 3.77 7.01
CA LEU A 32 -9.03 5.07 6.43
C LEU A 32 -10.27 5.69 5.78
N THR A 33 -11.04 4.90 5.06
CA THR A 33 -12.26 5.36 4.41
C THR A 33 -13.29 5.86 5.44
N LEU A 34 -13.47 5.09 6.52
CA LEU A 34 -14.41 5.45 7.57
C LEU A 34 -13.98 6.70 8.32
N SER A 35 -12.68 6.97 8.40
CA SER A 35 -12.18 8.19 9.06
C SER A 35 -12.23 9.41 8.16
N GLY A 36 -12.77 9.28 6.94
CA GLY A 36 -12.91 10.41 6.03
C GLY A 36 -11.76 10.61 5.06
N GLN A 37 -10.79 9.70 5.04
CA GLN A 37 -9.67 9.80 4.11
C GLN A 37 -10.12 9.37 2.73
N SER A 38 -10.27 10.33 1.83
CA SER A 38 -10.77 10.06 0.48
C SER A 38 -9.68 9.80 -0.54
N HIS A 39 -8.42 10.11 -0.22
CA HIS A 39 -7.31 9.92 -1.15
C HIS A 39 -6.22 9.07 -0.50
N ILE A 40 -5.95 7.92 -1.11
CA ILE A 40 -4.87 7.03 -0.68
C ILE A 40 -3.94 6.86 -1.86
N THR A 41 -2.66 7.17 -1.66
CA THR A 41 -1.64 7.02 -2.70
C THR A 41 -0.70 5.89 -2.30
N PHE A 42 -0.45 4.98 -3.24
CA PHE A 42 0.54 3.92 -3.06
C PHE A 42 1.78 4.27 -3.86
N LEU A 43 2.93 4.24 -3.21
CA LEU A 43 4.21 4.49 -3.87
C LEU A 43 5.09 3.26 -3.72
N ILE A 44 5.65 2.79 -4.84
CA ILE A 44 6.53 1.63 -4.83
C ILE A 44 7.96 2.11 -4.62
N GLY A 45 8.59 1.67 -3.54
CA GLY A 45 9.97 2.00 -3.25
C GLY A 45 10.94 1.32 -4.20
N GLY A 46 12.10 1.95 -4.41
CA GLY A 46 13.12 1.41 -5.27
C GLY A 46 14.01 0.40 -4.57
N ALA A 47 14.85 -0.30 -5.35
CA ALA A 47 15.75 -1.34 -4.84
C ALA A 47 16.81 -0.78 -3.89
N PHE A 48 17.15 0.50 -4.02
CA PHE A 48 18.17 1.13 -3.19
C PHE A 48 17.61 1.82 -1.95
N GLY A 49 16.36 1.51 -1.64
CA GLY A 49 15.70 2.10 -0.49
C GLY A 49 14.98 3.40 -0.82
N LEU A 50 14.50 4.05 0.22
CA LEU A 50 13.73 5.27 0.10
C LEU A 50 14.61 6.48 0.36
N SER A 51 14.35 7.58 -0.37
CA SER A 51 14.95 8.85 -0.04
C SER A 51 14.43 9.32 1.31
N GLU A 52 15.15 10.20 1.95
CA GLU A 52 14.71 10.75 3.22
C GLU A 52 13.42 11.55 3.07
N GLU A 53 13.26 12.25 1.95
CA GLU A 53 12.05 12.99 1.68
C GLU A 53 10.83 12.09 1.65
N VAL A 54 10.94 10.93 1.00
CA VAL A 54 9.84 9.96 0.93
C VAL A 54 9.57 9.37 2.31
N ARG A 55 10.61 9.03 3.08
CA ARG A 55 10.41 8.49 4.42
C ARG A 55 9.67 9.46 5.33
N LYS A 56 10.01 10.74 5.25
CA LYS A 56 9.36 11.75 6.09
C LYS A 56 7.91 11.98 5.68
N ARG A 57 7.63 11.88 4.39
CA ARG A 57 6.27 12.11 3.89
C ARG A 57 5.37 10.91 4.09
N ALA A 58 5.91 9.70 4.08
CA ALA A 58 5.11 8.48 4.16
C ALA A 58 4.31 8.42 5.45
N ASP A 59 3.03 8.14 5.33
CA ASP A 59 2.18 7.92 6.50
C ASP A 59 2.35 6.49 7.00
N GLU A 60 2.64 5.58 6.08
CA GLU A 60 2.86 4.19 6.41
C GLU A 60 3.81 3.53 5.41
N ARG A 61 4.54 2.51 5.88
CA ARG A 61 5.38 1.69 5.03
C ARG A 61 4.98 0.24 5.25
N ILE A 62 4.64 -0.45 4.16
CA ILE A 62 4.24 -1.85 4.23
C ILE A 62 5.10 -2.67 3.29
N SER A 63 5.20 -3.97 3.57
CA SER A 63 5.93 -4.91 2.73
C SER A 63 5.03 -6.06 2.35
N PHE A 64 5.06 -6.43 1.06
CA PHE A 64 4.39 -7.65 0.60
C PHE A 64 5.27 -8.86 0.82
N SER A 65 6.60 -8.66 0.81
CA SER A 65 7.56 -9.75 0.92
C SER A 65 8.95 -9.14 1.13
N ARG A 66 9.84 -9.93 1.72
CA ARG A 66 11.25 -9.54 1.80
C ARG A 66 11.98 -9.78 0.49
N MET A 67 11.33 -10.46 -0.46
CA MET A 67 11.89 -10.67 -1.78
C MET A 67 11.74 -9.41 -2.60
N THR A 68 12.68 -9.17 -3.49
CA THR A 68 12.61 -8.01 -4.39
C THR A 68 11.98 -8.43 -5.71
N PHE A 69 11.27 -7.50 -6.31
CA PHE A 69 10.60 -7.71 -7.59
C PHE A 69 10.84 -6.50 -8.48
N THR A 70 10.65 -6.66 -9.78
CA THR A 70 10.65 -5.50 -10.66
C THR A 70 9.47 -4.60 -10.30
N HIS A 71 9.57 -3.31 -10.64
CA HIS A 71 8.47 -2.39 -10.39
C HIS A 71 7.19 -2.80 -11.11
N GLN A 72 7.33 -3.35 -12.32
CA GLN A 72 6.17 -3.82 -13.06
C GLN A 72 5.45 -4.96 -12.35
N MET A 73 6.20 -5.90 -11.80
CA MET A 73 5.62 -7.02 -11.07
C MET A 73 4.96 -6.54 -9.77
N ILE A 74 5.62 -5.67 -9.03
CA ILE A 74 5.05 -5.12 -7.80
C ILE A 74 3.77 -4.34 -8.07
N ARG A 75 3.75 -3.59 -9.17
CA ARG A 75 2.55 -2.85 -9.56
C ARG A 75 1.37 -3.80 -9.80
N LEU A 76 1.62 -4.90 -10.48
CA LEU A 76 0.59 -5.90 -10.75
C LEU A 76 0.10 -6.53 -9.45
N LEU A 77 1.03 -6.90 -8.56
CA LEU A 77 0.68 -7.48 -7.26
C LEU A 77 -0.13 -6.51 -6.42
N LEU A 78 0.23 -5.23 -6.45
CA LEU A 78 -0.48 -4.21 -5.70
C LEU A 78 -1.92 -4.07 -6.18
N VAL A 79 -2.13 -3.98 -7.48
CA VAL A 79 -3.48 -3.88 -8.05
C VAL A 79 -4.31 -5.10 -7.65
N GLU A 80 -3.72 -6.27 -7.71
CA GLU A 80 -4.38 -7.52 -7.33
C GLU A 80 -4.79 -7.49 -5.86
N GLN A 81 -3.91 -7.01 -4.98
CA GLN A 81 -4.20 -6.94 -3.55
C GLN A 81 -5.25 -5.88 -3.22
N ILE A 82 -5.25 -4.77 -3.92
CA ILE A 82 -6.29 -3.75 -3.72
C ILE A 82 -7.65 -4.32 -4.12
N TYR A 83 -7.71 -5.05 -5.23
CA TYR A 83 -8.93 -5.69 -5.66
C TYR A 83 -9.43 -6.68 -4.61
N ARG A 84 -8.54 -7.51 -4.08
CA ARG A 84 -8.88 -8.44 -2.99
C ARG A 84 -9.40 -7.72 -1.76
N ALA A 85 -8.78 -6.60 -1.42
CA ALA A 85 -9.19 -5.82 -0.25
C ALA A 85 -10.65 -5.38 -0.37
N PHE A 86 -11.06 -4.92 -1.54
CA PHE A 86 -12.46 -4.54 -1.75
C PHE A 86 -13.39 -5.75 -1.69
N LYS A 87 -12.97 -6.90 -2.21
CA LYS A 87 -13.78 -8.11 -2.15
C LYS A 87 -13.94 -8.60 -0.71
N ILE A 88 -12.87 -8.60 0.06
CA ILE A 88 -12.90 -8.98 1.47
C ILE A 88 -13.82 -8.03 2.25
N SER A 89 -13.71 -6.74 1.98
CA SER A 89 -14.52 -5.72 2.65
C SER A 89 -16.02 -5.94 2.42
N ARG A 90 -16.38 -6.47 1.25
CA ARG A 90 -17.78 -6.77 0.94
C ARG A 90 -18.22 -8.13 1.45
N GLY A 91 -17.37 -8.86 2.15
CA GLY A 91 -17.69 -10.19 2.64
C GLY A 91 -17.62 -11.27 1.57
N GLU A 92 -17.03 -10.98 0.40
CA GLU A 92 -16.90 -11.96 -0.68
C GLU A 92 -15.70 -12.85 -0.45
N LYS A 93 -15.82 -14.11 -0.82
CA LYS A 93 -14.73 -15.07 -0.69
C LYS A 93 -13.82 -14.95 -1.92
N TYR A 94 -12.70 -14.30 -1.76
CA TYR A 94 -11.80 -14.05 -2.87
C TYR A 94 -10.33 -14.32 -2.56
N HIS A 95 -9.98 -14.56 -1.33
CA HIS A 95 -8.57 -14.57 -0.94
C HIS A 95 -8.04 -15.93 -0.49
N TRP A 96 -8.61 -17.01 -0.96
CA TRP A 96 -8.05 -18.32 -0.67
C TRP A 96 -6.96 -18.73 -1.64
#